data_70be9abb966b24ab1d1daa301183624d
#
_entry.id   70be9abb966b24ab1d1daa301183624d
#
_cell.length_a   1.000
_cell.length_b   1.000
_cell.length_c   1.000
_cell.angle_alpha   90.00
_cell.angle_beta   90.00
_cell.angle_gamma   90.00
#
_symmetry.space_group_name_H-M   'P 1'
#
loop_
_entity.id
_entity.type
_entity.pdbx_description
1 polymer ?
#
loop_
_entity_poly.entity_id
_entity_poly.type
_entity_poly.pdbx_seq_one_letter_code
_entity_poly.pdbx_strand_id
1 'polypeptide(L)'
;MKTQRIVEILKSGVVDTDIVVKGWVRTKRGNKNVAFIALNDGSCVANIQVVVDLSKFGEEELKPITTGACIRVDGRLVESLGSGQRVEVQAAKIEVYGTADPETYPLQKKGHSLEFLREIAYLRPRTNTFGAVLRIRHAMAYAIHEYFNKQGFYYFHTPLITASDCEGAGAMFQVTTLDLNDVPKTDEGKVDYAQDFFGKSCNLTVSGQLEGELGALSLGRIYTFGPTFRAENSNTPRHASEFWMIEPCLLYTS
;
A
#
# COMPACT_ATOMS: atom_id res chain seq x y z
N MET A 1 18.31 -16.21 18.37
CA MET A 1 18.80 -15.07 17.53
C MET A 1 17.68 -14.09 17.26
N LYS A 2 18.00 -12.77 17.15
CA LYS A 2 17.03 -11.73 16.78
C LYS A 2 16.76 -11.81 15.26
N THR A 3 15.49 -11.73 14.86
CA THR A 3 15.13 -11.64 13.44
C THR A 3 15.65 -10.34 12.84
N GLN A 4 16.28 -10.40 11.68
CA GLN A 4 16.79 -9.24 10.94
C GLN A 4 15.91 -8.98 9.71
N ARG A 5 15.75 -7.70 9.36
CA ARG A 5 15.00 -7.31 8.15
C ARG A 5 15.86 -7.55 6.92
N ILE A 6 15.26 -8.06 5.85
CA ILE A 6 15.96 -8.35 4.59
C ILE A 6 16.67 -7.10 4.04
N VAL A 7 16.05 -5.92 4.14
CA VAL A 7 16.69 -4.66 3.70
C VAL A 7 17.98 -4.35 4.46
N GLU A 8 18.05 -4.67 5.74
CA GLU A 8 19.24 -4.45 6.58
C GLU A 8 20.35 -5.43 6.22
N ILE A 9 20.01 -6.70 6.02
CA ILE A 9 20.94 -7.74 5.59
C ILE A 9 21.54 -7.40 4.23
N LEU A 10 20.70 -7.03 3.26
CA LEU A 10 21.17 -6.66 1.91
C LEU A 10 22.04 -5.41 1.89
N LYS A 11 21.79 -4.45 2.81
CA LYS A 11 22.62 -3.24 2.95
C LYS A 11 23.95 -3.51 3.65
N SER A 12 23.94 -4.22 4.77
CA SER A 12 25.14 -4.50 5.55
C SER A 12 26.09 -5.45 4.81
N GLY A 13 25.52 -6.53 4.25
CA GLY A 13 26.27 -7.57 3.55
C GLY A 13 27.38 -8.21 4.37
N VAL A 14 27.26 -8.19 5.70
CA VAL A 14 28.26 -8.82 6.60
C VAL A 14 28.08 -10.33 6.53
N VAL A 15 28.95 -10.96 5.78
CA VAL A 15 28.96 -12.42 5.60
C VAL A 15 29.51 -13.16 6.81
N ASP A 16 29.44 -14.49 6.77
CA ASP A 16 29.89 -15.41 7.81
C ASP A 16 29.23 -15.25 9.18
N THR A 17 28.01 -14.75 9.17
CA THR A 17 27.18 -14.56 10.37
C THR A 17 25.94 -15.46 10.36
N ASP A 18 25.55 -15.96 11.53
CA ASP A 18 24.30 -16.68 11.69
C ASP A 18 23.14 -15.69 11.81
N ILE A 19 22.13 -15.88 10.98
CA ILE A 19 20.97 -14.98 10.88
C ILE A 19 19.66 -15.74 10.92
N VAL A 20 18.61 -15.01 11.27
CA VAL A 20 17.22 -15.46 11.16
C VAL A 20 16.46 -14.50 10.27
N VAL A 21 15.88 -15.02 9.20
CA VAL A 21 15.01 -14.29 8.30
C VAL A 21 13.61 -14.91 8.28
N LYS A 22 12.60 -14.06 8.14
CA LYS A 22 11.20 -14.47 8.01
C LYS A 22 10.59 -13.75 6.82
N GLY A 23 9.64 -14.37 6.15
CA GLY A 23 8.97 -13.73 5.03
C GLY A 23 8.14 -14.69 4.21
N TRP A 24 7.69 -14.17 3.08
CA TRP A 24 6.89 -14.92 2.11
C TRP A 24 7.76 -15.39 0.95
N VAL A 25 7.56 -16.65 0.57
CA VAL A 25 8.18 -17.25 -0.60
C VAL A 25 7.66 -16.59 -1.86
N ARG A 26 8.54 -15.98 -2.64
CA ARG A 26 8.22 -15.39 -3.94
C ARG A 26 8.37 -16.40 -5.07
N THR A 27 9.42 -17.18 -5.02
CA THR A 27 9.65 -18.29 -5.94
C THR A 27 10.46 -19.38 -5.24
N LYS A 28 10.24 -20.63 -5.65
CA LYS A 28 11.10 -21.77 -5.33
C LYS A 28 11.51 -22.42 -6.65
N ARG A 29 12.79 -22.69 -6.80
CA ARG A 29 13.37 -23.38 -7.95
C ARG A 29 14.52 -24.25 -7.47
N GLY A 30 14.93 -25.24 -8.22
CA GLY A 30 16.06 -26.08 -7.84
C GLY A 30 16.24 -27.26 -8.78
N ASN A 31 17.17 -28.10 -8.40
CA ASN A 31 17.46 -29.37 -9.02
C ASN A 31 17.40 -30.50 -7.96
N LYS A 32 17.96 -31.69 -8.25
CA LYS A 32 17.93 -32.83 -7.33
C LYS A 32 18.74 -32.63 -6.05
N ASN A 33 19.67 -31.67 -6.00
CA ASN A 33 20.61 -31.51 -4.90
C ASN A 33 20.36 -30.23 -4.09
N VAL A 34 19.88 -29.16 -4.74
CA VAL A 34 19.77 -27.83 -4.14
C VAL A 34 18.47 -27.15 -4.55
N ALA A 35 17.79 -26.55 -3.60
CA ALA A 35 16.67 -25.64 -3.85
C ALA A 35 17.05 -24.19 -3.54
N PHE A 36 16.55 -23.27 -4.35
CA PHE A 36 16.70 -21.83 -4.19
C PHE A 36 15.35 -21.22 -3.93
N ILE A 37 15.21 -20.54 -2.80
CA ILE A 37 13.97 -19.87 -2.39
C ILE A 37 14.24 -18.37 -2.38
N ALA A 38 13.47 -17.62 -3.17
CA ALA A 38 13.46 -16.16 -3.07
C ALA A 38 12.48 -15.75 -1.97
N LEU A 39 12.98 -15.16 -0.89
CA LEU A 39 12.22 -14.76 0.30
C LEU A 39 12.12 -13.24 0.39
N ASN A 40 10.94 -12.74 0.72
CA ASN A 40 10.66 -11.31 0.89
C ASN A 40 9.87 -11.07 2.17
N ASP A 41 10.33 -10.14 3.01
CA ASP A 41 9.69 -9.74 4.27
C ASP A 41 8.90 -8.43 4.16
N GLY A 42 8.79 -7.86 2.96
CA GLY A 42 8.14 -6.58 2.72
C GLY A 42 9.00 -5.35 3.04
N SER A 43 10.19 -5.50 3.60
CA SER A 43 11.07 -4.37 3.95
C SER A 43 11.68 -3.65 2.74
N CYS A 44 11.79 -4.34 1.61
CA CYS A 44 12.24 -3.77 0.33
C CYS A 44 11.62 -4.54 -0.85
N VAL A 45 11.84 -4.04 -2.07
CA VAL A 45 11.40 -4.73 -3.31
C VAL A 45 12.25 -5.96 -3.60
N ALA A 46 13.53 -5.92 -3.25
CA ALA A 46 14.46 -7.03 -3.46
C ALA A 46 14.14 -8.21 -2.55
N ASN A 47 14.49 -9.40 -3.01
CA ASN A 47 14.39 -10.63 -2.23
C ASN A 47 15.76 -11.03 -1.73
N ILE A 48 15.82 -11.80 -0.64
CA ILE A 48 17.01 -12.54 -0.28
C ILE A 48 16.89 -13.97 -0.83
N GLN A 49 17.97 -14.51 -1.39
CA GLN A 49 18.02 -15.91 -1.79
C GLN A 49 18.35 -16.78 -0.59
N VAL A 50 17.55 -17.80 -0.38
CA VAL A 50 17.83 -18.89 0.56
C VAL A 50 18.24 -20.12 -0.25
N VAL A 51 19.39 -20.68 0.07
CA VAL A 51 19.93 -21.89 -0.53
C VAL A 51 19.69 -23.06 0.42
N VAL A 52 19.01 -24.07 -0.06
CA VAL A 52 18.62 -25.26 0.71
C VAL A 52 19.35 -26.49 0.12
N ASP A 53 20.22 -27.05 0.88
CA ASP A 53 20.88 -28.30 0.55
C ASP A 53 19.92 -29.48 0.81
N LEU A 54 19.42 -30.12 -0.26
CA LEU A 54 18.38 -31.14 -0.18
C LEU A 54 18.86 -32.44 0.50
N SER A 55 20.17 -32.61 0.71
CA SER A 55 20.67 -33.72 1.49
C SER A 55 20.41 -33.57 3.01
N LYS A 56 20.13 -32.35 3.48
CA LYS A 56 19.93 -32.00 4.89
C LYS A 56 18.46 -31.84 5.30
N PHE A 57 17.54 -31.81 4.33
CA PHE A 57 16.12 -31.58 4.56
C PHE A 57 15.30 -32.73 3.98
N GLY A 58 14.28 -33.16 4.71
CA GLY A 58 13.32 -34.15 4.23
C GLY A 58 12.39 -33.57 3.14
N GLU A 59 11.96 -34.42 2.22
CA GLU A 59 11.04 -34.02 1.16
C GLU A 59 9.74 -33.44 1.73
N GLU A 60 9.21 -34.08 2.79
CA GLU A 60 7.97 -33.64 3.47
C GLU A 60 8.12 -32.25 4.14
N GLU A 61 9.31 -31.88 4.61
CA GLU A 61 9.57 -30.55 5.18
C GLU A 61 9.55 -29.45 4.10
N LEU A 62 9.95 -29.79 2.88
CA LEU A 62 10.07 -28.85 1.77
C LEU A 62 8.82 -28.77 0.89
N LYS A 63 7.94 -29.76 0.95
CA LYS A 63 6.70 -29.84 0.19
C LYS A 63 5.76 -28.63 0.44
N PRO A 64 5.53 -28.17 1.69
CA PRO A 64 4.65 -27.04 1.97
C PRO A 64 5.27 -25.68 1.60
N ILE A 65 6.54 -25.62 1.22
CA ILE A 65 7.24 -24.39 0.82
C ILE A 65 6.93 -24.09 -0.64
N THR A 66 5.79 -23.48 -0.88
CA THR A 66 5.27 -23.07 -2.19
C THR A 66 5.28 -21.55 -2.33
N THR A 67 5.04 -21.04 -3.54
CA THR A 67 4.88 -19.59 -3.75
C THR A 67 3.74 -19.06 -2.88
N GLY A 68 4.03 -18.03 -2.09
CA GLY A 68 3.08 -17.44 -1.14
C GLY A 68 3.16 -18.00 0.28
N ALA A 69 3.81 -19.15 0.50
CA ALA A 69 4.03 -19.67 1.85
C ALA A 69 4.82 -18.69 2.73
N CYS A 70 4.52 -18.65 4.01
CA CYS A 70 5.25 -17.87 5.01
C CYS A 70 6.20 -18.78 5.78
N ILE A 71 7.50 -18.45 5.77
CA ILE A 71 8.53 -19.26 6.39
C ILE A 71 9.48 -18.45 7.26
N ARG A 72 10.06 -19.11 8.23
CA ARG A 72 11.26 -18.71 8.95
C ARG A 72 12.43 -19.56 8.49
N VAL A 73 13.58 -18.93 8.31
CA VAL A 73 14.83 -19.60 7.98
C VAL A 73 15.90 -19.17 8.98
N ASP A 74 16.47 -20.12 9.68
CA ASP A 74 17.69 -19.97 10.44
C ASP A 74 18.84 -20.46 9.57
N GLY A 75 19.90 -19.69 9.41
CA GLY A 75 20.99 -20.05 8.52
C GLY A 75 22.17 -19.10 8.59
N ARG A 76 23.18 -19.37 7.78
CA ARG A 76 24.40 -18.58 7.69
C ARG A 76 24.35 -17.68 6.46
N LEU A 77 24.65 -16.40 6.64
CA LEU A 77 24.80 -15.46 5.54
C LEU A 77 26.17 -15.63 4.90
N VAL A 78 26.20 -15.85 3.60
CA VAL A 78 27.42 -16.06 2.83
C VAL A 78 27.44 -15.19 1.58
N GLU A 79 28.60 -15.03 0.96
CA GLU A 79 28.70 -14.46 -0.39
C GLU A 79 27.96 -15.35 -1.38
N SER A 80 27.22 -14.72 -2.29
CA SER A 80 26.50 -15.46 -3.32
C SER A 80 27.44 -15.85 -4.45
N LEU A 81 27.39 -17.11 -4.86
CA LEU A 81 28.08 -17.59 -6.04
C LEU A 81 27.36 -17.24 -7.35
N GLY A 82 26.11 -16.78 -7.25
CA GLY A 82 25.26 -16.42 -8.39
C GLY A 82 25.40 -14.98 -8.82
N SER A 83 25.22 -14.70 -10.11
CA SER A 83 25.12 -13.34 -10.63
C SER A 83 23.81 -12.68 -10.20
N GLY A 84 23.85 -11.39 -9.87
CA GLY A 84 22.66 -10.59 -9.58
C GLY A 84 22.32 -10.38 -8.11
N GLN A 85 23.06 -10.99 -7.18
CA GLN A 85 22.95 -10.77 -5.74
C GLN A 85 24.32 -10.90 -5.07
N ARG A 86 24.55 -10.13 -4.00
CA ARG A 86 25.84 -10.11 -3.31
C ARG A 86 25.93 -11.18 -2.23
N VAL A 87 24.83 -11.44 -1.55
CA VAL A 87 24.76 -12.36 -0.41
C VAL A 87 23.57 -13.31 -0.53
N GLU A 88 23.68 -14.47 0.10
CA GLU A 88 22.61 -15.47 0.19
C GLU A 88 22.63 -16.16 1.56
N VAL A 89 21.53 -16.79 1.95
CA VAL A 89 21.38 -17.50 3.20
C VAL A 89 21.50 -19.00 2.94
N GLN A 90 22.52 -19.64 3.48
CA GLN A 90 22.56 -21.10 3.55
C GLN A 90 21.68 -21.58 4.70
N ALA A 91 20.56 -22.25 4.37
CA ALA A 91 19.61 -22.70 5.35
C ALA A 91 20.17 -23.82 6.23
N ALA A 92 20.05 -23.65 7.55
CA ALA A 92 20.33 -24.68 8.54
C ALA A 92 19.01 -25.27 9.10
N LYS A 93 17.96 -24.45 9.21
CA LYS A 93 16.61 -24.86 9.63
C LYS A 93 15.56 -24.01 8.93
N ILE A 94 14.46 -24.65 8.57
CA ILE A 94 13.29 -23.97 8.01
C ILE A 94 12.06 -24.36 8.83
N GLU A 95 11.25 -23.36 9.15
CA GLU A 95 9.96 -23.53 9.83
C GLU A 95 8.87 -22.87 8.99
N VAL A 96 7.81 -23.60 8.69
CA VAL A 96 6.67 -23.07 7.91
C VAL A 96 5.62 -22.54 8.87
N TYR A 97 5.34 -21.23 8.77
CA TYR A 97 4.33 -20.55 9.58
C TYR A 97 2.95 -20.58 8.92
N GLY A 98 2.92 -20.64 7.61
CA GLY A 98 1.68 -20.71 6.85
C GLY A 98 1.94 -21.24 5.45
N THR A 99 1.05 -22.08 5.00
CA THR A 99 1.10 -22.66 3.65
C THR A 99 0.31 -21.83 2.66
N ALA A 100 0.60 -21.99 1.38
CA ALA A 100 -0.21 -21.49 0.28
C ALA A 100 -0.40 -22.63 -0.72
N ASP A 101 -1.65 -22.91 -1.06
CA ASP A 101 -1.95 -23.93 -2.04
C ASP A 101 -1.47 -23.48 -3.43
N PRO A 102 -0.58 -24.24 -4.09
CA PRO A 102 -0.05 -23.86 -5.39
C PRO A 102 -1.09 -23.82 -6.52
N GLU A 103 -2.22 -24.50 -6.37
CA GLU A 103 -3.29 -24.52 -7.38
C GLU A 103 -4.21 -23.30 -7.27
N THR A 104 -4.47 -22.82 -6.05
CA THR A 104 -5.43 -21.74 -5.80
C THR A 104 -4.79 -20.39 -5.49
N TYR A 105 -3.49 -20.34 -5.13
CA TYR A 105 -2.82 -19.07 -4.85
C TYR A 105 -2.67 -18.21 -6.11
N PRO A 106 -3.28 -16.99 -6.17
CA PRO A 106 -3.42 -16.26 -7.42
C PRO A 106 -2.12 -15.69 -7.99
N LEU A 107 -1.16 -15.32 -7.12
CA LEU A 107 0.11 -14.71 -7.54
C LEU A 107 1.15 -15.77 -7.90
N GLN A 108 0.96 -16.42 -9.03
CA GLN A 108 1.92 -17.39 -9.57
C GLN A 108 3.14 -16.69 -10.19
N LYS A 109 4.19 -17.48 -10.50
CA LYS A 109 5.43 -17.03 -11.15
C LYS A 109 5.20 -16.66 -12.61
N LYS A 110 4.39 -15.64 -12.88
CA LYS A 110 4.12 -15.08 -14.22
C LYS A 110 3.84 -13.60 -14.13
N GLY A 111 3.88 -12.90 -15.27
CA GLY A 111 3.39 -11.52 -15.34
C GLY A 111 1.87 -11.48 -15.10
N HIS A 112 1.41 -10.47 -14.39
CA HIS A 112 -0.01 -10.23 -14.13
C HIS A 112 -0.39 -8.88 -14.70
N SER A 113 -1.54 -8.80 -15.41
CA SER A 113 -2.05 -7.53 -15.91
C SER A 113 -2.57 -6.66 -14.76
N LEU A 114 -2.67 -5.35 -14.99
CA LEU A 114 -3.21 -4.42 -13.98
C LEU A 114 -4.69 -4.70 -13.72
N GLU A 115 -5.43 -5.18 -14.72
CA GLU A 115 -6.84 -5.58 -14.60
C GLU A 115 -6.96 -6.74 -13.61
N PHE A 116 -6.22 -7.82 -13.83
CA PHE A 116 -6.21 -8.97 -12.93
C PHE A 116 -5.79 -8.58 -11.50
N LEU A 117 -4.81 -7.68 -11.36
CA LEU A 117 -4.39 -7.19 -10.04
C LEU A 117 -5.44 -6.33 -9.33
N ARG A 118 -6.44 -5.78 -10.04
CA ARG A 118 -7.61 -5.14 -9.43
C ARG A 118 -8.59 -6.16 -8.86
N GLU A 119 -8.79 -7.28 -9.56
CA GLU A 119 -9.65 -8.37 -9.08
C GLU A 119 -9.12 -8.99 -7.79
N ILE A 120 -7.79 -9.12 -7.67
CA ILE A 120 -7.11 -9.61 -6.45
C ILE A 120 -6.47 -8.46 -5.65
N ALA A 121 -7.19 -7.36 -5.47
CA ALA A 121 -6.66 -6.13 -4.87
C ALA A 121 -5.96 -6.33 -3.52
N TYR A 122 -6.42 -7.27 -2.70
CA TYR A 122 -5.84 -7.63 -1.40
C TYR A 122 -4.44 -8.27 -1.47
N LEU A 123 -4.06 -8.85 -2.62
CA LEU A 123 -2.73 -9.43 -2.85
C LEU A 123 -1.81 -8.52 -3.69
N ARG A 124 -2.35 -7.57 -4.45
CA ARG A 124 -1.54 -6.73 -5.36
C ARG A 124 -0.36 -6.02 -4.69
N PRO A 125 -0.41 -5.61 -3.39
CA PRO A 125 0.75 -5.00 -2.72
C PRO A 125 1.97 -5.93 -2.66
N ARG A 126 1.77 -7.24 -2.76
CA ARG A 126 2.86 -8.24 -2.80
C ARG A 126 3.58 -8.30 -4.14
N THR A 127 3.06 -7.69 -5.20
CA THR A 127 3.74 -7.59 -6.50
C THR A 127 4.84 -6.54 -6.45
N ASN A 128 5.87 -6.68 -7.30
CA ASN A 128 6.94 -5.70 -7.38
C ASN A 128 6.42 -4.33 -7.82
N THR A 129 5.49 -4.29 -8.80
CA THR A 129 4.88 -3.06 -9.31
C THR A 129 4.15 -2.30 -8.21
N PHE A 130 3.17 -2.91 -7.54
CA PHE A 130 2.43 -2.21 -6.49
C PHE A 130 3.24 -2.04 -5.21
N GLY A 131 4.17 -2.95 -4.92
CA GLY A 131 5.14 -2.77 -3.85
C GLY A 131 6.02 -1.54 -4.05
N ALA A 132 6.44 -1.25 -5.29
CA ALA A 132 7.18 -0.03 -5.64
C ALA A 132 6.27 1.21 -5.59
N VAL A 133 5.08 1.15 -6.20
CA VAL A 133 4.10 2.27 -6.18
C VAL A 133 3.77 2.71 -4.76
N LEU A 134 3.48 1.77 -3.85
CA LEU A 134 3.14 2.11 -2.46
C LEU A 134 4.31 2.74 -1.71
N ARG A 135 5.56 2.31 -1.98
CA ARG A 135 6.76 2.94 -1.37
C ARG A 135 6.99 4.35 -1.91
N ILE A 136 6.82 4.56 -3.22
CA ILE A 136 6.92 5.89 -3.84
C ILE A 136 5.82 6.79 -3.25
N ARG A 137 4.58 6.31 -3.18
CA ARG A 137 3.47 7.06 -2.59
C ARG A 137 3.77 7.48 -1.14
N HIS A 138 4.29 6.56 -0.32
CA HIS A 138 4.71 6.86 1.06
C HIS A 138 5.80 7.93 1.09
N ALA A 139 6.87 7.78 0.29
CA ALA A 139 7.99 8.73 0.25
C ALA A 139 7.54 10.11 -0.22
N MET A 140 6.68 10.18 -1.25
CA MET A 140 6.12 11.43 -1.76
C MET A 140 5.24 12.13 -0.74
N ALA A 141 4.36 11.40 -0.04
CA ALA A 141 3.51 11.98 0.99
C ALA A 141 4.35 12.59 2.13
N TYR A 142 5.37 11.88 2.58
CA TYR A 142 6.29 12.40 3.59
C TYR A 142 7.06 13.63 3.10
N ALA A 143 7.58 13.59 1.88
CA ALA A 143 8.32 14.72 1.29
C ALA A 143 7.46 15.98 1.15
N ILE A 144 6.17 15.85 0.82
CA ILE A 144 5.21 16.95 0.78
C ILE A 144 5.07 17.59 2.17
N HIS A 145 4.82 16.79 3.20
CA HIS A 145 4.72 17.29 4.57
C HIS A 145 6.03 17.94 5.03
N GLU A 146 7.17 17.34 4.74
CA GLU A 146 8.47 17.89 5.10
C GLU A 146 8.73 19.23 4.40
N TYR A 147 8.44 19.32 3.10
CA TYR A 147 8.62 20.54 2.31
C TYR A 147 7.79 21.71 2.87
N PHE A 148 6.48 21.52 3.04
CA PHE A 148 5.61 22.58 3.52
C PHE A 148 5.92 22.97 4.97
N ASN A 149 6.23 21.99 5.83
CA ASN A 149 6.64 22.29 7.21
C ASN A 149 7.91 23.14 7.25
N LYS A 150 8.92 22.85 6.42
CA LYS A 150 10.16 23.67 6.31
C LYS A 150 9.92 25.08 5.79
N GLN A 151 8.87 25.28 5.01
CA GLN A 151 8.44 26.61 4.52
C GLN A 151 7.55 27.37 5.53
N GLY A 152 7.30 26.80 6.71
CA GLY A 152 6.49 27.42 7.75
C GLY A 152 4.98 27.31 7.54
N PHE A 153 4.54 26.34 6.74
CA PHE A 153 3.12 26.06 6.58
C PHE A 153 2.65 25.05 7.62
N TYR A 154 1.42 25.23 8.11
CA TYR A 154 0.74 24.26 8.95
C TYR A 154 -0.11 23.31 8.11
N TYR A 155 -0.02 22.01 8.38
CA TYR A 155 -0.94 21.03 7.80
C TYR A 155 -2.32 21.20 8.40
N PHE A 156 -3.32 21.47 7.57
CA PHE A 156 -4.69 21.65 7.98
C PHE A 156 -5.56 20.53 7.41
N HIS A 157 -6.02 19.64 8.28
CA HIS A 157 -6.91 18.55 7.88
C HIS A 157 -8.34 19.08 7.73
N THR A 158 -8.90 18.95 6.52
CA THR A 158 -10.27 19.35 6.22
C THR A 158 -11.21 18.15 6.23
N PRO A 159 -12.50 18.34 6.61
CA PRO A 159 -13.49 17.26 6.57
C PRO A 159 -13.67 16.69 5.16
N LEU A 160 -13.88 15.36 5.08
CA LEU A 160 -14.18 14.70 3.81
C LEU A 160 -15.68 14.72 3.47
N ILE A 161 -16.53 14.83 4.49
CA ILE A 161 -17.99 14.96 4.33
C ILE A 161 -18.34 16.42 4.55
N THR A 162 -18.98 17.03 3.57
CA THR A 162 -19.35 18.45 3.58
C THR A 162 -20.76 18.66 3.04
N ALA A 163 -21.43 19.68 3.54
CA ALA A 163 -22.70 20.16 2.98
C ALA A 163 -22.49 21.32 1.98
N SER A 164 -21.24 21.75 1.79
CA SER A 164 -20.89 22.87 0.92
C SER A 164 -20.29 22.36 -0.38
N ASP A 165 -20.73 22.95 -1.50
CA ASP A 165 -20.11 22.75 -2.80
C ASP A 165 -19.01 23.78 -2.98
N CYS A 166 -17.78 23.32 -3.11
CA CYS A 166 -16.64 24.16 -3.39
C CYS A 166 -16.56 24.41 -4.90
N GLU A 167 -16.59 25.69 -5.29
CA GLU A 167 -16.45 26.17 -6.67
C GLU A 167 -17.64 25.86 -7.62
N GLY A 168 -18.74 25.27 -7.16
CA GLY A 168 -19.82 24.81 -8.04
C GLY A 168 -19.33 23.78 -9.06
N ALA A 169 -18.23 23.10 -8.74
CA ALA A 169 -17.46 22.30 -9.65
C ALA A 169 -17.86 20.84 -9.61
N GLY A 170 -18.81 20.50 -10.46
CA GLY A 170 -18.99 19.12 -10.87
C GLY A 170 -19.93 18.29 -10.00
N ALA A 171 -20.17 17.07 -10.46
CA ALA A 171 -20.99 16.11 -9.75
C ALA A 171 -20.27 15.63 -8.48
N MET A 172 -20.91 15.83 -7.33
CA MET A 172 -20.42 15.33 -6.04
C MET A 172 -21.02 13.96 -5.73
N PHE A 173 -20.25 13.09 -5.10
CA PHE A 173 -20.79 11.87 -4.51
C PHE A 173 -21.59 12.20 -3.27
N GLN A 174 -22.85 11.82 -3.24
CA GLN A 174 -23.71 12.03 -2.10
C GLN A 174 -23.41 11.02 -0.98
N VAL A 175 -23.43 11.50 0.26
CA VAL A 175 -23.31 10.68 1.48
C VAL A 175 -24.64 10.73 2.22
N THR A 176 -25.26 9.59 2.43
CA THR A 176 -26.56 9.47 3.12
C THR A 176 -26.63 8.17 3.92
N THR A 177 -27.40 8.19 5.01
CA THR A 177 -27.79 7.01 5.77
C THR A 177 -29.25 6.62 5.55
N LEU A 178 -29.97 7.35 4.69
CA LEU A 178 -31.35 7.02 4.33
C LEU A 178 -31.40 5.70 3.56
N ASP A 179 -32.46 4.92 3.79
CA ASP A 179 -32.73 3.73 2.97
C ASP A 179 -33.15 4.16 1.57
N LEU A 180 -32.34 3.86 0.57
CA LEU A 180 -32.61 4.21 -0.83
C LEU A 180 -33.81 3.45 -1.42
N ASN A 181 -34.32 2.38 -0.78
CA ASN A 181 -35.52 1.68 -1.19
C ASN A 181 -36.79 2.34 -0.64
N ASP A 182 -36.68 3.11 0.47
CA ASP A 182 -37.81 3.80 1.12
C ASP A 182 -37.34 5.17 1.60
N VAL A 183 -37.09 6.05 0.64
CA VAL A 183 -36.57 7.41 0.90
C VAL A 183 -37.69 8.29 1.46
N PRO A 184 -37.52 8.88 2.66
CA PRO A 184 -38.50 9.85 3.20
C PRO A 184 -38.62 11.07 2.31
N LYS A 185 -39.83 11.58 2.15
CA LYS A 185 -40.14 12.72 1.28
C LYS A 185 -40.83 13.84 2.05
N THR A 186 -40.52 15.06 1.66
CA THR A 186 -41.24 16.25 2.08
C THR A 186 -42.65 16.31 1.42
N ASP A 187 -43.49 17.19 1.89
CA ASP A 187 -44.82 17.44 1.28
C ASP A 187 -44.73 17.85 -0.20
N GLU A 188 -43.58 18.37 -0.63
CA GLU A 188 -43.30 18.74 -2.03
C GLU A 188 -42.80 17.54 -2.87
N GLY A 189 -42.68 16.35 -2.28
CA GLY A 189 -42.17 15.13 -2.95
C GLY A 189 -40.63 15.06 -3.12
N LYS A 190 -39.88 15.99 -2.53
CA LYS A 190 -38.41 15.97 -2.50
C LYS A 190 -37.90 15.07 -1.39
N VAL A 191 -36.66 14.63 -1.47
CA VAL A 191 -36.01 13.88 -0.38
C VAL A 191 -35.96 14.73 0.89
N ASP A 192 -36.48 14.18 1.99
CA ASP A 192 -36.44 14.84 3.29
C ASP A 192 -35.12 14.54 4.04
N TYR A 193 -34.10 15.34 3.74
CA TYR A 193 -32.81 15.25 4.40
C TYR A 193 -32.81 15.64 5.88
N ALA A 194 -33.89 16.20 6.43
CA ALA A 194 -34.01 16.45 7.86
C ALA A 194 -34.01 15.13 8.66
N GLN A 195 -34.37 14.02 8.02
CA GLN A 195 -34.34 12.68 8.58
C GLN A 195 -33.01 11.95 8.36
N ASP A 196 -32.07 12.53 7.59
CA ASP A 196 -30.74 11.97 7.40
C ASP A 196 -29.81 12.27 8.60
N PHE A 197 -28.68 11.55 8.69
CA PHE A 197 -27.75 11.62 9.81
C PHE A 197 -27.33 13.05 10.18
N PHE A 198 -27.01 13.89 9.19
CA PHE A 198 -26.58 15.28 9.40
C PHE A 198 -27.74 16.29 9.36
N GLY A 199 -28.99 15.85 9.19
CA GLY A 199 -30.15 16.71 9.06
C GLY A 199 -30.15 17.59 7.80
N LYS A 200 -29.29 17.32 6.82
CA LYS A 200 -29.16 18.04 5.56
C LYS A 200 -28.41 17.19 4.53
N SER A 201 -28.54 17.53 3.24
CA SER A 201 -27.79 16.89 2.17
C SER A 201 -26.30 17.09 2.38
N CYS A 202 -25.54 15.98 2.36
CA CYS A 202 -24.09 15.96 2.48
C CYS A 202 -23.45 15.18 1.33
N ASN A 203 -22.20 15.55 1.03
CA ASN A 203 -21.45 14.98 -0.08
C ASN A 203 -20.00 14.71 0.33
N LEU A 204 -19.29 13.92 -0.46
CA LEU A 204 -17.84 13.84 -0.38
C LEU A 204 -17.23 15.11 -0.99
N THR A 205 -16.22 15.66 -0.32
CA THR A 205 -15.58 16.92 -0.74
C THR A 205 -14.86 16.79 -2.10
N VAL A 206 -14.93 17.82 -2.90
CA VAL A 206 -14.17 17.96 -4.16
C VAL A 206 -12.87 18.72 -3.98
N SER A 207 -12.70 19.43 -2.84
CA SER A 207 -11.53 20.25 -2.49
C SER A 207 -11.56 20.56 -0.99
N GLY A 208 -10.41 20.73 -0.39
CA GLY A 208 -10.27 21.25 0.98
C GLY A 208 -10.19 22.78 1.06
N GLN A 209 -10.45 23.49 -0.03
CA GLN A 209 -10.20 24.93 -0.13
C GLN A 209 -11.05 25.74 0.85
N LEU A 210 -12.36 25.51 0.93
CA LEU A 210 -13.26 26.32 1.76
C LEU A 210 -12.84 26.32 3.23
N GLU A 211 -12.61 25.15 3.79
CA GLU A 211 -12.15 25.00 5.16
C GLU A 211 -10.68 25.43 5.32
N GLY A 212 -9.87 25.24 4.26
CA GLY A 212 -8.48 25.70 4.21
C GLY A 212 -8.37 27.22 4.32
N GLU A 213 -9.25 27.98 3.68
CA GLU A 213 -9.30 29.44 3.79
C GLU A 213 -9.60 29.89 5.23
N LEU A 214 -10.51 29.22 5.94
CA LEU A 214 -10.75 29.48 7.36
C LEU A 214 -9.50 29.21 8.21
N GLY A 215 -8.77 28.15 7.89
CA GLY A 215 -7.47 27.84 8.50
C GLY A 215 -6.44 28.93 8.26
N ALA A 216 -6.34 29.44 7.02
CA ALA A 216 -5.41 30.51 6.65
C ALA A 216 -5.73 31.83 7.36
N LEU A 217 -7.00 32.15 7.55
CA LEU A 217 -7.44 33.35 8.30
C LEU A 217 -6.97 33.34 9.76
N SER A 218 -6.68 32.17 10.34
CA SER A 218 -6.23 32.02 11.73
C SER A 218 -4.75 31.73 11.88
N LEU A 219 -4.16 30.95 10.97
CA LEU A 219 -2.78 30.45 11.05
C LEU A 219 -1.85 31.10 10.02
N GLY A 220 -2.37 31.88 9.08
CA GLY A 220 -1.61 32.62 8.06
C GLY A 220 -1.20 31.74 6.88
N ARG A 221 -0.42 30.69 7.11
CA ARG A 221 0.09 29.78 6.06
C ARG A 221 -0.33 28.36 6.38
N ILE A 222 -1.18 27.80 5.56
CA ILE A 222 -1.64 26.42 5.71
C ILE A 222 -1.52 25.65 4.38
N TYR A 223 -1.56 24.36 4.45
CA TYR A 223 -1.82 23.51 3.29
C TYR A 223 -2.75 22.37 3.66
N THR A 224 -3.64 22.02 2.75
CA THR A 224 -4.39 20.77 2.82
C THR A 224 -3.65 19.71 2.02
N PHE A 225 -3.75 18.46 2.44
CA PHE A 225 -3.25 17.31 1.70
C PHE A 225 -4.06 16.09 2.08
N GLY A 226 -4.98 15.70 1.22
CA GLY A 226 -5.89 14.60 1.50
C GLY A 226 -6.70 14.15 0.30
N PRO A 227 -7.52 13.11 0.47
CA PRO A 227 -8.38 12.61 -0.59
C PRO A 227 -9.48 13.62 -0.93
N THR A 228 -9.74 13.75 -2.23
CA THR A 228 -10.85 14.49 -2.82
C THR A 228 -11.58 13.60 -3.81
N PHE A 229 -12.86 13.91 -4.06
CA PHE A 229 -13.75 13.02 -4.79
C PHE A 229 -14.50 13.82 -5.87
N ARG A 230 -14.53 13.31 -7.09
CA ARG A 230 -15.27 13.92 -8.19
C ARG A 230 -16.07 12.84 -8.92
N ALA A 231 -17.38 13.01 -8.99
CA ALA A 231 -18.31 12.06 -9.62
C ALA A 231 -18.48 12.32 -11.14
N GLU A 232 -17.56 13.04 -11.75
CA GLU A 232 -17.58 13.32 -13.19
C GLU A 232 -17.46 12.02 -14.00
N ASN A 233 -18.34 11.84 -14.96
CA ASN A 233 -18.28 10.71 -15.88
C ASN A 233 -17.24 10.97 -16.96
N SER A 234 -15.97 10.72 -16.63
CA SER A 234 -14.84 10.88 -17.55
C SER A 234 -14.06 9.57 -17.67
N ASN A 235 -13.99 9.05 -18.89
CA ASN A 235 -13.28 7.80 -19.22
C ASN A 235 -11.87 8.05 -19.75
N THR A 236 -11.13 8.99 -19.18
CA THR A 236 -9.74 9.24 -19.59
C THR A 236 -8.74 8.61 -18.61
N PRO A 237 -7.52 8.24 -19.06
CA PRO A 237 -6.50 7.67 -18.18
C PRO A 237 -6.00 8.62 -17.08
N ARG A 238 -6.35 9.91 -17.15
CA ARG A 238 -5.90 10.98 -16.24
C ARG A 238 -6.94 11.40 -15.22
N HIS A 239 -8.20 10.94 -15.32
CA HIS A 239 -9.27 11.26 -14.40
C HIS A 239 -9.51 10.09 -13.46
N ALA A 240 -9.43 10.35 -12.18
CA ALA A 240 -9.80 9.42 -11.12
C ALA A 240 -10.93 10.04 -10.29
N SER A 241 -11.88 9.21 -9.87
CA SER A 241 -12.99 9.67 -9.02
C SER A 241 -12.54 9.94 -7.57
N GLU A 242 -11.41 9.38 -7.16
CA GLU A 242 -10.73 9.63 -5.89
C GLU A 242 -9.25 9.89 -6.15
N PHE A 243 -8.72 11.01 -5.66
CA PHE A 243 -7.30 11.35 -5.74
C PHE A 243 -6.91 12.25 -4.56
N TRP A 244 -5.60 12.34 -4.29
CA TRP A 244 -5.09 13.23 -3.24
C TRP A 244 -4.70 14.56 -3.85
N MET A 245 -5.16 15.65 -3.24
CA MET A 245 -4.90 17.01 -3.66
C MET A 245 -4.02 17.72 -2.63
N ILE A 246 -3.10 18.54 -3.10
CA ILE A 246 -2.28 19.44 -2.28
C ILE A 246 -2.72 20.86 -2.60
N GLU A 247 -3.15 21.59 -1.58
CA GLU A 247 -3.70 22.94 -1.75
C GLU A 247 -3.06 23.87 -0.70
N PRO A 248 -1.95 24.55 -1.03
CA PRO A 248 -1.39 25.56 -0.16
C PRO A 248 -2.26 26.83 -0.20
N CYS A 249 -2.55 27.39 0.96
CA CYS A 249 -3.26 28.65 1.11
C CYS A 249 -2.45 29.64 1.93
N LEU A 250 -2.34 30.87 1.41
CA LEU A 250 -1.63 31.99 2.03
C LEU A 250 -2.59 33.14 2.19
N LEU A 251 -2.64 33.75 3.38
CA LEU A 251 -3.42 34.96 3.59
C LEU A 251 -2.75 36.19 3.00
N TYR A 252 -1.40 36.23 2.96
CA TYR A 252 -0.61 37.34 2.42
C TYR A 252 0.46 36.83 1.47
N THR A 253 0.52 37.42 0.27
CA THR A 253 1.67 37.34 -0.61
C THR A 253 2.60 38.50 -0.25
N SER A 254 3.79 38.20 0.27
CA SER A 254 4.85 39.21 0.42
C SER A 254 5.54 39.48 -0.90
#